data_68ad9096b634e71c459d6708ceea0700
#
_entry.id   68ad9096b634e71c459d6708ceea0700
#
_cell.length_a   1.000
_cell.length_b   1.000
_cell.length_c   1.000
_cell.angle_alpha   90.00
_cell.angle_beta   90.00
_cell.angle_gamma   90.00
#
_symmetry.space_group_name_H-M   'P 1'
#
loop_
_entity.id
_entity.type
_entity.pdbx_description
1 polymer ?
#
loop_
_entity_poly.entity_id
_entity_poly.type
_entity_poly.pdbx_seq_one_letter_code
_entity_poly.pdbx_strand_id
1 'polypeptide(L)'
;LVATNDAHYLTKADARIQDVLMSIQMGKTMDDPTRMKFETQEFYIKDADEMAALFPEHPEALANTVKIAERCQVEFEFGKYHLPEFDVPDGYTSLEYLQKLCDEGFARRYPNDDGTVRKRLQYEIDMIAKMGFVDYFLIVSDFIGYAKSQGIPVGPGRGSAAGSIVSYCLAITDLDPIHYSLYFERFLNPERVSMPDIDVDFCYVRRPEVIEYVTRKYG
;
A
#
# COMPACT_ATOMS: atom_id res chain seq x y z
N LEU A 1 -30.37 -16.20 16.37
CA LEU A 1 -29.10 -16.76 16.85
C LEU A 1 -28.29 -17.28 15.67
N VAL A 2 -26.96 -17.28 15.81
CA VAL A 2 -26.00 -17.92 14.91
C VAL A 2 -24.89 -18.55 15.73
N ALA A 3 -24.51 -19.80 15.41
CA ALA A 3 -23.45 -20.51 16.09
C ALA A 3 -22.08 -20.07 15.54
N THR A 4 -21.13 -19.76 16.42
CA THR A 4 -19.74 -19.44 16.07
C THR A 4 -18.79 -20.26 16.92
N ASN A 5 -17.57 -20.49 16.44
CA ASN A 5 -16.58 -21.31 17.13
C ASN A 5 -15.32 -20.54 17.57
N ASP A 6 -15.18 -19.30 17.16
CA ASP A 6 -13.97 -18.50 17.44
C ASP A 6 -12.67 -19.24 17.05
N ALA A 7 -12.63 -19.82 15.83
CA ALA A 7 -11.53 -20.63 15.38
C ALA A 7 -10.23 -19.84 15.22
N HIS A 8 -9.16 -20.31 15.86
CA HIS A 8 -7.83 -19.68 15.82
C HIS A 8 -6.76 -20.57 15.17
N TYR A 9 -7.04 -21.84 14.98
CA TYR A 9 -6.13 -22.82 14.36
C TYR A 9 -6.93 -23.93 13.68
N LEU A 10 -6.26 -24.72 12.80
CA LEU A 10 -6.94 -25.68 11.93
C LEU A 10 -7.40 -26.94 12.67
N THR A 11 -6.49 -27.56 13.40
CA THR A 11 -6.77 -28.82 14.10
C THR A 11 -6.53 -28.67 15.60
N LYS A 12 -7.13 -29.54 16.42
CA LYS A 12 -6.94 -29.54 17.86
C LYS A 12 -5.47 -29.68 18.28
N ALA A 13 -4.66 -30.40 17.49
CA ALA A 13 -3.22 -30.56 17.73
C ALA A 13 -2.44 -29.25 17.57
N ASP A 14 -2.95 -28.30 16.77
CA ASP A 14 -2.30 -27.01 16.50
C ASP A 14 -2.44 -26.02 17.67
N ALA A 15 -3.19 -26.35 18.72
CA ALA A 15 -3.34 -25.50 19.91
C ALA A 15 -1.99 -25.11 20.52
N ARG A 16 -0.99 -26.02 20.49
CA ARG A 16 0.36 -25.76 20.98
C ARG A 16 1.10 -24.76 20.10
N ILE A 17 0.90 -24.82 18.78
CA ILE A 17 1.51 -23.88 17.82
C ILE A 17 0.96 -22.48 18.06
N GLN A 18 -0.34 -22.35 18.22
CA GLN A 18 -1.01 -21.09 18.56
C GLN A 18 -0.49 -20.51 19.87
N ASP A 19 -0.28 -21.32 20.90
CA ASP A 19 0.23 -20.91 22.20
C ASP A 19 1.67 -20.33 22.07
N VAL A 20 2.51 -20.93 21.23
CA VAL A 20 3.86 -20.41 20.92
C VAL A 20 3.75 -19.07 20.17
N LEU A 21 2.87 -18.96 19.15
CA LEU A 21 2.70 -17.73 18.40
C LEU A 21 2.23 -16.56 19.28
N MET A 22 1.31 -16.83 20.21
CA MET A 22 0.85 -15.82 21.19
C MET A 22 2.00 -15.36 22.09
N SER A 23 2.86 -16.30 22.53
CA SER A 23 4.03 -15.97 23.36
C SER A 23 5.02 -15.08 22.60
N ILE A 24 5.31 -15.38 21.33
CA ILE A 24 6.17 -14.56 20.46
C ILE A 24 5.58 -13.16 20.28
N GLN A 25 4.27 -13.06 19.97
CA GLN A 25 3.58 -11.78 19.78
C GLN A 25 3.68 -10.88 21.02
N MET A 26 3.63 -11.47 22.22
CA MET A 26 3.71 -10.74 23.48
C MET A 26 5.15 -10.51 23.98
N GLY A 27 6.16 -11.00 23.25
CA GLY A 27 7.56 -10.93 23.70
C GLY A 27 7.83 -11.72 24.99
N LYS A 28 7.10 -12.83 25.20
CA LYS A 28 7.20 -13.68 26.40
C LYS A 28 7.68 -15.08 26.06
N THR A 29 8.24 -15.77 27.06
CA THR A 29 8.60 -17.18 26.95
C THR A 29 7.42 -18.08 27.33
N MET A 30 7.45 -19.35 26.90
CA MET A 30 6.41 -20.33 27.24
C MET A 30 6.29 -20.58 28.74
N ASP A 31 7.35 -20.39 29.49
CA ASP A 31 7.41 -20.61 30.94
C ASP A 31 6.99 -19.40 31.78
N ASP A 32 6.73 -18.23 31.13
CA ASP A 32 6.28 -17.03 31.83
C ASP A 32 4.84 -17.24 32.35
N PRO A 33 4.63 -17.23 33.69
CA PRO A 33 3.30 -17.47 34.25
C PRO A 33 2.31 -16.34 33.99
N THR A 34 2.77 -15.17 33.55
CA THR A 34 1.93 -13.99 33.26
C THR A 34 1.55 -13.86 31.78
N ARG A 35 1.95 -14.81 30.95
CA ARG A 35 1.61 -14.80 29.54
C ARG A 35 0.12 -15.11 29.32
N MET A 36 -0.48 -14.54 28.30
CA MET A 36 -1.80 -14.93 27.84
C MET A 36 -1.74 -16.33 27.22
N LYS A 37 -2.70 -17.17 27.52
CA LYS A 37 -2.90 -18.49 26.91
C LYS A 37 -4.38 -18.82 26.88
N PHE A 38 -4.77 -19.66 25.93
CA PHE A 38 -6.10 -20.26 25.96
C PHE A 38 -6.19 -21.32 27.05
N GLU A 39 -7.29 -21.32 27.78
CA GLU A 39 -7.52 -22.33 28.82
C GLU A 39 -7.91 -23.71 28.26
N THR A 40 -8.38 -23.75 27.02
CA THR A 40 -8.83 -24.95 26.33
C THR A 40 -8.20 -25.09 24.94
N GLN A 41 -8.31 -26.29 24.34
CA GLN A 41 -7.87 -26.57 22.97
C GLN A 41 -9.05 -26.59 21.98
N GLU A 42 -10.16 -25.92 22.30
CA GLU A 42 -11.40 -26.01 21.55
C GLU A 42 -11.56 -24.95 20.44
N PHE A 43 -10.52 -24.15 20.18
CA PHE A 43 -10.54 -23.08 19.16
C PHE A 43 -10.06 -23.56 17.77
N TYR A 44 -10.21 -24.84 17.45
CA TYR A 44 -9.93 -25.39 16.13
C TYR A 44 -11.16 -25.35 15.23
N ILE A 45 -10.97 -25.54 13.92
CA ILE A 45 -12.09 -25.61 12.96
C ILE A 45 -12.81 -26.94 13.17
N LYS A 46 -14.03 -26.87 13.68
CA LYS A 46 -14.91 -28.03 13.91
C LYS A 46 -15.76 -28.31 12.67
N ASP A 47 -16.05 -29.57 12.45
CA ASP A 47 -17.02 -29.98 11.44
C ASP A 47 -18.47 -29.76 11.89
N ALA A 48 -19.42 -30.07 11.00
CA ALA A 48 -20.84 -29.84 11.26
C ALA A 48 -21.38 -30.65 12.43
N ASP A 49 -20.92 -31.92 12.59
CA ASP A 49 -21.37 -32.83 13.63
C ASP A 49 -20.82 -32.42 14.99
N GLU A 50 -19.56 -31.99 15.04
CA GLU A 50 -18.93 -31.44 16.24
C GLU A 50 -19.63 -30.18 16.70
N MET A 51 -19.97 -29.25 15.75
CA MET A 51 -20.69 -28.02 16.05
C MET A 51 -22.11 -28.31 16.52
N ALA A 52 -22.82 -29.30 15.93
CA ALA A 52 -24.16 -29.69 16.35
C ALA A 52 -24.17 -30.27 17.77
N ALA A 53 -23.13 -31.01 18.14
CA ALA A 53 -22.99 -31.55 19.49
C ALA A 53 -22.79 -30.44 20.56
N LEU A 54 -22.21 -29.28 20.19
CA LEU A 54 -22.02 -28.12 21.07
C LEU A 54 -23.30 -27.31 21.28
N PHE A 55 -24.23 -27.32 20.32
CA PHE A 55 -25.46 -26.52 20.34
C PHE A 55 -26.73 -27.37 20.14
N PRO A 56 -26.94 -28.43 20.94
CA PRO A 56 -28.04 -29.37 20.72
C PRO A 56 -29.43 -28.72 20.88
N GLU A 57 -29.54 -27.66 21.68
CA GLU A 57 -30.80 -26.97 21.93
C GLU A 57 -31.10 -25.88 20.90
N HIS A 58 -30.15 -25.58 20.01
CA HIS A 58 -30.24 -24.48 19.03
C HIS A 58 -29.85 -24.89 17.61
N PRO A 59 -30.52 -25.90 17.01
CA PRO A 59 -30.20 -26.35 15.65
C PRO A 59 -30.42 -25.25 14.60
N GLU A 60 -31.33 -24.31 14.87
CA GLU A 60 -31.57 -23.16 14.01
C GLU A 60 -30.36 -22.21 13.93
N ALA A 61 -29.54 -22.15 14.98
CA ALA A 61 -28.34 -21.29 14.99
C ALA A 61 -27.27 -21.81 14.01
N LEU A 62 -27.18 -23.12 13.81
CA LEU A 62 -26.32 -23.75 12.78
C LEU A 62 -26.90 -23.50 11.38
N ALA A 63 -28.21 -23.76 11.19
CA ALA A 63 -28.86 -23.52 9.91
C ALA A 63 -28.76 -22.05 9.46
N ASN A 64 -28.75 -21.11 10.39
CA ASN A 64 -28.62 -19.69 10.10
C ASN A 64 -27.25 -19.30 9.56
N THR A 65 -26.19 -20.06 9.83
CA THR A 65 -24.87 -19.81 9.23
C THR A 65 -24.93 -19.93 7.69
N VAL A 66 -25.59 -20.99 7.20
CA VAL A 66 -25.78 -21.19 5.75
C VAL A 66 -26.68 -20.10 5.16
N LYS A 67 -27.80 -19.78 5.81
CA LYS A 67 -28.70 -18.69 5.35
C LYS A 67 -28.00 -17.33 5.26
N ILE A 68 -27.04 -17.05 6.17
CA ILE A 68 -26.24 -15.83 6.11
C ILE A 68 -25.28 -15.90 4.92
N ALA A 69 -24.59 -17.04 4.73
CA ALA A 69 -23.69 -17.22 3.60
C ALA A 69 -24.41 -17.05 2.25
N GLU A 70 -25.62 -17.62 2.09
CA GLU A 70 -26.44 -17.48 0.88
C GLU A 70 -26.87 -16.03 0.59
N ARG A 71 -26.94 -15.16 1.61
CA ARG A 71 -27.24 -13.72 1.46
C ARG A 71 -26.01 -12.90 1.06
N CYS A 72 -24.81 -13.44 1.22
CA CYS A 72 -23.57 -12.74 0.90
C CYS A 72 -23.23 -13.01 -0.57
N GLN A 73 -23.22 -11.95 -1.37
CA GLN A 73 -22.84 -11.97 -2.78
C GLN A 73 -21.64 -11.04 -2.93
N VAL A 74 -20.44 -11.59 -2.77
CA VAL A 74 -19.19 -10.83 -2.83
C VAL A 74 -18.31 -11.38 -3.93
N GLU A 75 -17.98 -10.54 -4.89
CA GLU A 75 -17.03 -10.84 -5.96
C GLU A 75 -15.79 -9.96 -5.79
N PHE A 76 -14.61 -10.54 -5.96
CA PHE A 76 -13.34 -9.82 -5.93
C PHE A 76 -12.85 -9.58 -7.35
N GLU A 77 -12.71 -8.32 -7.74
CA GLU A 77 -12.06 -7.96 -9.00
C GLU A 77 -10.53 -7.93 -8.80
N PHE A 78 -9.86 -9.01 -9.18
CA PHE A 78 -8.39 -9.07 -9.12
C PHE A 78 -7.74 -8.33 -10.28
N GLY A 79 -6.58 -7.72 -10.03
CA GLY A 79 -5.77 -7.04 -11.06
C GLY A 79 -6.30 -5.66 -11.47
N LYS A 80 -7.32 -5.13 -10.81
CA LYS A 80 -7.83 -3.78 -11.03
C LYS A 80 -7.38 -2.85 -9.90
N TYR A 81 -6.67 -1.81 -10.26
CA TYR A 81 -6.25 -0.78 -9.32
C TYR A 81 -7.33 0.31 -9.23
N HIS A 82 -7.73 0.64 -8.01
CA HIS A 82 -8.62 1.76 -7.71
C HIS A 82 -7.77 2.90 -7.13
N LEU A 83 -7.17 3.68 -8.02
CA LEU A 83 -6.40 4.86 -7.62
C LEU A 83 -7.33 6.08 -7.59
N PRO A 84 -7.17 7.00 -6.63
CA PRO A 84 -7.86 8.28 -6.68
C PRO A 84 -7.39 9.08 -7.90
N GLU A 85 -8.29 9.89 -8.45
CA GLU A 85 -7.96 10.85 -9.50
C GLU A 85 -7.34 12.11 -8.86
N PHE A 86 -6.41 12.72 -9.56
CA PHE A 86 -5.81 13.98 -9.14
C PHE A 86 -6.62 15.14 -9.73
N ASP A 87 -7.06 16.08 -8.88
CA ASP A 87 -7.73 17.30 -9.33
C ASP A 87 -6.73 18.22 -10.02
N VAL A 88 -6.71 18.19 -11.35
CA VAL A 88 -5.86 19.08 -12.16
C VAL A 88 -6.48 20.47 -12.29
N PRO A 89 -5.67 21.53 -12.45
CA PRO A 89 -6.19 22.86 -12.76
C PRO A 89 -6.98 22.90 -14.07
N ASP A 90 -7.95 23.79 -14.16
CA ASP A 90 -8.78 23.99 -15.36
C ASP A 90 -7.94 24.14 -16.63
N GLY A 91 -8.32 23.43 -17.66
CA GLY A 91 -7.68 23.46 -18.98
C GLY A 91 -6.55 22.43 -19.18
N TYR A 92 -6.31 21.58 -18.21
CA TYR A 92 -5.32 20.49 -18.32
C TYR A 92 -5.98 19.12 -18.16
N THR A 93 -5.48 18.13 -18.90
CA THR A 93 -5.58 16.72 -18.54
C THR A 93 -4.49 16.38 -17.53
N SER A 94 -4.64 15.27 -16.78
CA SER A 94 -3.61 14.82 -15.83
C SER A 94 -2.24 14.66 -16.51
N LEU A 95 -2.20 14.13 -17.73
CA LEU A 95 -0.96 13.96 -18.50
C LEU A 95 -0.32 15.29 -18.87
N GLU A 96 -1.09 16.25 -19.38
CA GLU A 96 -0.57 17.58 -19.73
C GLU A 96 -0.06 18.31 -18.50
N TYR A 97 -0.72 18.13 -17.36
CA TYR A 97 -0.28 18.74 -16.10
C TYR A 97 1.01 18.09 -15.58
N LEU A 98 1.10 16.74 -15.65
CA LEU A 98 2.35 16.02 -15.34
C LEU A 98 3.50 16.52 -16.21
N GLN A 99 3.27 16.61 -17.54
CA GLN A 99 4.27 17.10 -18.49
C GLN A 99 4.74 18.51 -18.13
N LYS A 100 3.82 19.43 -17.83
CA LYS A 100 4.13 20.80 -17.42
C LYS A 100 5.00 20.83 -16.16
N LEU A 101 4.62 20.08 -15.11
CA LEU A 101 5.41 20.03 -13.88
C LEU A 101 6.81 19.44 -14.08
N CYS A 102 6.89 18.41 -14.93
CA CYS A 102 8.16 17.82 -15.33
C CYS A 102 9.03 18.80 -16.11
N ASP A 103 8.46 19.59 -17.03
CA ASP A 103 9.18 20.62 -17.80
C ASP A 103 9.75 21.71 -16.91
N GLU A 104 8.95 22.19 -15.96
CA GLU A 104 9.39 23.17 -14.96
C GLU A 104 10.50 22.60 -14.07
N GLY A 105 10.37 21.34 -13.65
CA GLY A 105 11.39 20.65 -12.86
C GLY A 105 12.67 20.41 -13.66
N PHE A 106 12.54 20.01 -14.91
CA PHE A 106 13.66 19.78 -15.82
C PHE A 106 14.48 21.05 -16.03
N ALA A 107 13.83 22.18 -16.29
CA ALA A 107 14.51 23.46 -16.47
C ALA A 107 15.34 23.86 -15.24
N ARG A 108 14.88 23.50 -14.03
CA ARG A 108 15.61 23.75 -12.78
C ARG A 108 16.77 22.78 -12.55
N ARG A 109 16.57 21.47 -12.90
CA ARG A 109 17.51 20.39 -12.58
C ARG A 109 18.59 20.21 -13.66
N TYR A 110 18.25 20.47 -14.93
CA TYR A 110 19.13 20.24 -16.10
C TYR A 110 19.18 21.46 -17.04
N PRO A 111 19.62 22.64 -16.56
CA PRO A 111 19.61 23.88 -17.35
C PRO A 111 20.54 23.84 -18.56
N ASN A 112 21.51 22.91 -18.60
CA ASN A 112 22.53 22.80 -19.64
C ASN A 112 22.45 21.46 -20.40
N ASP A 113 21.26 20.82 -20.45
CA ASP A 113 21.09 19.56 -21.19
C ASP A 113 21.30 19.73 -22.70
N ASP A 114 21.98 18.79 -23.32
CA ASP A 114 22.21 18.72 -24.77
C ASP A 114 21.06 18.04 -25.54
N GLY A 115 19.96 17.73 -24.88
CA GLY A 115 18.80 16.99 -25.39
C GLY A 115 18.82 15.48 -25.11
N THR A 116 19.88 14.96 -24.49
CA THR A 116 19.99 13.54 -24.15
C THR A 116 19.12 13.19 -22.95
N VAL A 117 19.22 13.97 -21.89
CA VAL A 117 18.43 13.78 -20.66
C VAL A 117 16.95 14.03 -20.92
N ARG A 118 16.64 15.01 -21.79
CA ARG A 118 15.27 15.30 -22.22
C ARG A 118 14.58 14.11 -22.89
N LYS A 119 15.30 13.35 -23.71
CA LYS A 119 14.75 12.13 -24.33
C LYS A 119 14.40 11.07 -23.29
N ARG A 120 15.23 10.91 -22.26
CA ARG A 120 14.97 10.01 -21.16
C ARG A 120 13.72 10.44 -20.38
N LEU A 121 13.55 11.74 -20.10
CA LEU A 121 12.36 12.28 -19.42
C LEU A 121 11.09 11.96 -20.21
N GLN A 122 11.09 12.21 -21.52
CA GLN A 122 9.91 11.94 -22.35
C GLN A 122 9.58 10.45 -22.40
N TYR A 123 10.57 9.60 -22.53
CA TYR A 123 10.41 8.14 -22.48
C TYR A 123 9.73 7.68 -21.17
N GLU A 124 10.17 8.21 -20.04
CA GLU A 124 9.58 7.85 -18.74
C GLU A 124 8.14 8.37 -18.60
N ILE A 125 7.83 9.60 -19.04
CA ILE A 125 6.47 10.14 -19.05
C ILE A 125 5.54 9.27 -19.89
N ASP A 126 5.96 8.91 -21.11
CA ASP A 126 5.20 8.06 -22.02
C ASP A 126 4.91 6.69 -21.39
N MET A 127 5.91 6.12 -20.70
CA MET A 127 5.78 4.84 -20.02
C MET A 127 4.80 4.92 -18.82
N ILE A 128 4.91 5.97 -18.00
CA ILE A 128 4.01 6.22 -16.86
C ILE A 128 2.57 6.39 -17.36
N ALA A 129 2.38 7.14 -18.44
CA ALA A 129 1.07 7.34 -19.06
C ALA A 129 0.50 6.03 -19.62
N LYS A 130 1.31 5.26 -20.36
CA LYS A 130 0.91 3.97 -20.92
C LYS A 130 0.48 2.96 -19.85
N MET A 131 1.12 3.00 -18.68
CA MET A 131 0.81 2.10 -17.56
C MET A 131 -0.33 2.63 -16.65
N GLY A 132 -0.86 3.85 -16.90
CA GLY A 132 -1.99 4.42 -16.16
C GLY A 132 -1.63 4.98 -14.78
N PHE A 133 -0.37 5.38 -14.55
CA PHE A 133 0.10 5.85 -13.23
C PHE A 133 0.30 7.37 -13.14
N VAL A 134 -0.24 8.15 -14.08
CA VAL A 134 -0.09 9.62 -14.11
C VAL A 134 -0.58 10.25 -12.80
N ASP A 135 -1.82 9.94 -12.39
CA ASP A 135 -2.40 10.50 -11.17
C ASP A 135 -1.64 10.07 -9.92
N TYR A 136 -1.12 8.84 -9.90
CA TYR A 136 -0.29 8.37 -8.80
C TYR A 136 0.96 9.24 -8.60
N PHE A 137 1.68 9.60 -9.66
CA PHE A 137 2.83 10.49 -9.59
C PHE A 137 2.44 11.91 -9.17
N LEU A 138 1.32 12.43 -9.65
CA LEU A 138 0.81 13.74 -9.27
C LEU A 138 0.45 13.79 -7.78
N ILE A 139 -0.24 12.77 -7.27
CA ILE A 139 -0.62 12.66 -5.86
C ILE A 139 0.63 12.57 -4.96
N VAL A 140 1.62 11.75 -5.34
CA VAL A 140 2.86 11.62 -4.57
C VAL A 140 3.63 12.94 -4.54
N SER A 141 3.74 13.62 -5.69
CA SER A 141 4.37 14.93 -5.77
C SER A 141 3.65 15.98 -4.92
N ASP A 142 2.32 15.95 -4.90
CA ASP A 142 1.48 16.90 -4.15
C ASP A 142 1.71 16.78 -2.63
N PHE A 143 1.62 15.59 -2.05
CA PHE A 143 1.79 15.47 -0.59
C PHE A 143 3.24 15.68 -0.14
N ILE A 144 4.23 15.35 -0.99
CA ILE A 144 5.63 15.71 -0.73
C ILE A 144 5.81 17.23 -0.79
N GLY A 145 5.21 17.88 -1.81
CA GLY A 145 5.21 19.33 -1.95
C GLY A 145 4.54 20.02 -0.75
N TYR A 146 3.40 19.49 -0.29
CA TYR A 146 2.76 19.93 0.95
C TYR A 146 3.72 19.85 2.14
N ALA A 147 4.33 18.68 2.38
CA ALA A 147 5.27 18.51 3.49
C ALA A 147 6.41 19.53 3.43
N LYS A 148 7.05 19.68 2.27
CA LYS A 148 8.14 20.65 2.04
C LYS A 148 7.66 22.09 2.28
N SER A 149 6.45 22.48 1.84
CA SER A 149 5.87 23.81 2.04
C SER A 149 5.59 24.13 3.51
N GLN A 150 5.28 23.10 4.32
CA GLN A 150 5.08 23.23 5.76
C GLN A 150 6.40 23.14 6.56
N GLY A 151 7.55 23.05 5.89
CA GLY A 151 8.85 22.87 6.54
C GLY A 151 8.98 21.52 7.25
N ILE A 152 8.25 20.49 6.82
CA ILE A 152 8.38 19.13 7.32
C ILE A 152 9.55 18.48 6.57
N PRO A 153 10.60 18.02 7.26
CA PRO A 153 11.71 17.33 6.61
C PRO A 153 11.26 16.07 5.88
N VAL A 154 11.71 15.96 4.62
CA VAL A 154 11.44 14.83 3.74
C VAL A 154 12.79 14.22 3.34
N GLY A 155 12.91 12.91 3.37
CA GLY A 155 14.11 12.20 2.91
C GLY A 155 14.37 12.40 1.41
N PRO A 156 15.61 12.21 0.93
CA PRO A 156 16.00 12.46 -0.46
C PRO A 156 15.41 11.42 -1.44
N GLY A 157 14.68 10.46 -0.95
CA GLY A 157 14.17 9.31 -1.70
C GLY A 157 15.04 8.07 -1.50
N ARG A 158 14.45 6.92 -1.68
CA ARG A 158 15.08 5.60 -1.58
C ARG A 158 14.40 4.58 -2.50
N GLY A 159 14.92 3.36 -2.53
CA GLY A 159 14.34 2.28 -3.32
C GLY A 159 14.46 2.52 -4.83
N SER A 160 13.55 1.91 -5.57
CA SER A 160 13.58 1.93 -7.05
C SER A 160 13.15 3.28 -7.64
N ALA A 161 12.33 4.07 -6.94
CA ALA A 161 11.84 5.36 -7.40
C ALA A 161 12.96 6.38 -7.66
N ALA A 162 14.12 6.24 -6.98
CA ALA A 162 15.32 7.04 -7.24
C ALA A 162 15.87 6.86 -8.68
N GLY A 163 15.49 5.80 -9.39
CA GLY A 163 15.87 5.56 -10.78
C GLY A 163 15.06 6.35 -11.81
N SER A 164 14.04 7.11 -11.38
CA SER A 164 13.15 7.86 -12.26
C SER A 164 13.54 9.35 -12.35
N ILE A 165 13.78 9.84 -13.57
CA ILE A 165 13.99 11.27 -13.81
C ILE A 165 12.68 12.07 -13.64
N VAL A 166 11.51 11.46 -13.88
CA VAL A 166 10.21 12.07 -13.57
C VAL A 166 10.11 12.33 -12.07
N SER A 167 10.43 11.33 -11.22
CA SER A 167 10.45 11.51 -9.76
C SER A 167 11.40 12.62 -9.33
N TYR A 168 12.56 12.75 -9.97
CA TYR A 168 13.54 13.80 -9.70
C TYR A 168 13.04 15.19 -10.13
N CYS A 169 12.46 15.31 -11.34
CA CYS A 169 11.89 16.57 -11.83
C CYS A 169 10.70 17.04 -11.00
N LEU A 170 9.86 16.13 -10.53
CA LEU A 170 8.72 16.42 -9.66
C LEU A 170 9.10 16.68 -8.19
N ALA A 171 10.40 16.66 -7.87
CA ALA A 171 10.91 16.78 -6.50
C ALA A 171 10.36 15.71 -5.52
N ILE A 172 9.95 14.56 -6.04
CA ILE A 172 9.64 13.35 -5.27
C ILE A 172 10.93 12.80 -4.68
N THR A 173 12.01 12.77 -5.49
CA THR A 173 13.35 12.42 -5.04
C THR A 173 14.32 13.57 -5.25
N ASP A 174 15.40 13.60 -4.47
CA ASP A 174 16.51 14.55 -4.62
C ASP A 174 17.81 13.87 -5.07
N LEU A 175 17.70 12.62 -5.57
CA LEU A 175 18.79 11.85 -6.18
C LEU A 175 18.70 11.93 -7.70
N ASP A 176 19.76 12.42 -8.35
CA ASP A 176 19.83 12.53 -9.80
C ASP A 176 20.10 11.15 -10.43
N PRO A 177 19.12 10.53 -11.12
CA PRO A 177 19.28 9.20 -11.69
C PRO A 177 20.31 9.15 -12.82
N ILE A 178 20.58 10.25 -13.50
CA ILE A 178 21.57 10.33 -14.57
C ILE A 178 22.97 10.34 -13.98
N HIS A 179 23.19 11.19 -12.98
CA HIS A 179 24.50 11.28 -12.30
C HIS A 179 24.94 9.94 -11.68
N TYR A 180 23.99 9.22 -11.07
CA TYR A 180 24.25 7.92 -10.43
C TYR A 180 24.04 6.72 -11.36
N SER A 181 23.78 6.93 -12.65
CA SER A 181 23.56 5.87 -13.64
C SER A 181 22.48 4.85 -13.20
N LEU A 182 21.36 5.36 -12.64
CA LEU A 182 20.27 4.52 -12.19
C LEU A 182 19.30 4.17 -13.34
N TYR A 183 18.73 2.97 -13.29
CA TYR A 183 17.84 2.44 -14.33
C TYR A 183 16.38 2.60 -13.94
N PHE A 184 15.59 3.22 -14.83
CA PHE A 184 14.15 3.37 -14.68
C PHE A 184 13.40 2.04 -14.71
N GLU A 185 13.88 1.09 -15.52
CA GLU A 185 13.25 -0.21 -15.72
C GLU A 185 13.27 -1.09 -14.45
N ARG A 186 14.07 -0.74 -13.45
CA ARG A 186 14.02 -1.35 -12.12
C ARG A 186 12.85 -0.85 -11.29
N PHE A 187 12.36 0.35 -11.59
CA PHE A 187 11.24 0.97 -10.92
C PHE A 187 9.93 0.68 -11.65
N LEU A 188 9.88 0.87 -12.97
CA LEU A 188 8.71 0.66 -13.80
C LEU A 188 9.08 -0.15 -15.03
N ASN A 189 8.48 -1.34 -15.18
CA ASN A 189 8.71 -2.23 -16.32
C ASN A 189 7.38 -2.75 -16.84
N PRO A 190 7.01 -2.50 -18.11
CA PRO A 190 5.75 -2.95 -18.68
C PRO A 190 5.62 -4.48 -18.77
N GLU A 191 6.73 -5.22 -18.73
CA GLU A 191 6.71 -6.68 -18.70
C GLU A 191 6.35 -7.23 -17.31
N ARG A 192 6.52 -6.41 -16.27
CA ARG A 192 6.17 -6.73 -14.89
C ARG A 192 5.00 -5.83 -14.45
N VAL A 193 3.78 -6.28 -14.68
CA VAL A 193 2.55 -5.55 -14.29
C VAL A 193 2.42 -5.52 -12.77
N SER A 194 3.10 -4.58 -12.14
CA SER A 194 2.94 -4.28 -10.71
C SER A 194 2.81 -2.76 -10.55
N MET A 195 2.01 -2.34 -9.59
CA MET A 195 1.94 -0.93 -9.21
C MET A 195 3.31 -0.45 -8.76
N PRO A 196 3.76 0.75 -9.19
CA PRO A 196 4.99 1.34 -8.68
C PRO A 196 4.88 1.59 -7.18
N ASP A 197 5.99 1.39 -6.48
CA ASP A 197 6.10 1.65 -5.04
C ASP A 197 7.09 2.79 -4.82
N ILE A 198 6.60 3.93 -4.34
CA ILE A 198 7.40 5.11 -4.02
C ILE A 198 7.49 5.23 -2.50
N ASP A 199 8.61 4.81 -1.95
CA ASP A 199 8.93 4.95 -0.53
C ASP A 199 9.29 6.40 -0.19
N VAL A 200 8.58 7.00 0.77
CA VAL A 200 8.83 8.36 1.23
C VAL A 200 9.07 8.40 2.72
N ASP A 201 10.19 8.99 3.14
CA ASP A 201 10.53 9.15 4.54
C ASP A 201 10.21 10.58 5.01
N PHE A 202 9.33 10.70 5.99
CA PHE A 202 8.99 11.98 6.63
C PHE A 202 9.54 12.07 8.05
N CYS A 203 9.77 13.28 8.54
CA CYS A 203 10.06 13.53 9.93
C CYS A 203 9.06 12.77 10.83
N TYR A 204 9.58 11.89 11.69
CA TYR A 204 8.77 11.02 12.55
C TYR A 204 7.75 11.81 13.39
N VAL A 205 8.16 12.97 13.92
CA VAL A 205 7.32 13.80 14.81
C VAL A 205 6.14 14.42 14.04
N ARG A 206 6.37 14.85 12.79
CA ARG A 206 5.38 15.60 12.00
C ARG A 206 4.72 14.79 10.87
N ARG A 207 5.09 13.51 10.69
CA ARG A 207 4.45 12.60 9.71
C ARG A 207 2.92 12.55 9.83
N PRO A 208 2.31 12.57 11.04
CA PRO A 208 0.85 12.58 11.17
C PRO A 208 0.17 13.72 10.42
N GLU A 209 0.78 14.91 10.32
CA GLU A 209 0.24 16.07 9.59
C GLU A 209 0.13 15.79 8.08
N VAL A 210 1.11 15.06 7.52
CA VAL A 210 1.09 14.66 6.10
C VAL A 210 0.01 13.59 5.86
N ILE A 211 -0.11 12.62 6.76
CA ILE A 211 -1.14 11.57 6.70
C ILE A 211 -2.54 12.22 6.75
N GLU A 212 -2.76 13.17 7.66
CA GLU A 212 -4.03 13.90 7.76
C GLU A 212 -4.33 14.69 6.47
N TYR A 213 -3.32 15.33 5.88
CA TYR A 213 -3.48 16.02 4.59
C TYR A 213 -3.93 15.09 3.49
N VAL A 214 -3.27 13.92 3.34
CA VAL A 214 -3.61 12.91 2.33
C VAL A 214 -5.02 12.38 2.55
N THR A 215 -5.36 12.00 3.79
CA THR A 215 -6.68 11.49 4.13
C THR A 215 -7.79 12.51 3.84
N ARG A 216 -7.55 13.79 4.14
CA ARG A 216 -8.54 14.85 3.87
C ARG A 216 -8.72 15.13 2.38
N LYS A 217 -7.66 15.01 1.59
CA LYS A 217 -7.68 15.39 0.16
C LYS A 217 -8.06 14.24 -0.75
N TYR A 218 -7.66 13.02 -0.44
CA TYR A 218 -7.77 11.86 -1.31
C TYR A 218 -8.51 10.66 -0.70
N GLY A 219 -8.81 10.67 0.63
CA GLY A 219 -9.36 9.53 1.37
C GLY A 219 -10.86 9.53 1.60
#